data_113f27f26067548e3088168b72c5dfff
#
_entry.id   113f27f26067548e3088168b72c5dfff
#
_cell.length_a   1.000
_cell.length_b   1.000
_cell.length_c   1.000
_cell.angle_alpha   90.00
_cell.angle_beta   90.00
_cell.angle_gamma   90.00
#
_symmetry.space_group_name_H-M   'P 1'
#
loop_
_entity.id
_entity.type
_entity.pdbx_description
1 polymer ?
#
loop_
_entity_poly.entity_id
_entity_poly.type
_entity_poly.pdbx_seq_one_letter_code
_entity_poly.pdbx_strand_id
1 'polypeptide(L)'
;MTEKRKQRMKTRNVILLLLLIAAAYACFLPLPRSIHVTHSAVAWRNCDDANTPTSVTMDGIYFDYLFREDYFDGAITVSGFPETFKPLPRVTFHDGMGMLFYQGEQGLLEPMFGWIIPSPEGSAFTIGVHNEHGWSADTGLNITGPADNRYEAVQLANKLCQRYHPSFLGTWTFE
;
A
#
# COMPACT_ATOMS: atom_id res chain seq x y z
N MET A 1 21.83 54.91 4.06
CA MET A 1 20.75 53.89 3.85
C MET A 1 19.64 54.20 4.82
N THR A 2 18.47 54.66 4.34
CA THR A 2 17.41 55.19 5.15
C THR A 2 16.75 54.11 6.02
N GLU A 3 16.42 54.41 7.27
CA GLU A 3 15.84 53.50 8.28
C GLU A 3 14.59 52.74 7.74
N LYS A 4 13.76 53.38 6.93
CA LYS A 4 12.63 52.78 6.22
C LYS A 4 13.04 51.61 5.31
N ARG A 5 14.21 51.68 4.69
CA ARG A 5 14.70 50.60 3.80
C ARG A 5 15.18 49.39 4.60
N LYS A 6 15.78 49.63 5.77
CA LYS A 6 16.23 48.58 6.70
C LYS A 6 15.04 47.86 7.35
N GLN A 7 13.99 48.60 7.67
CA GLN A 7 12.74 48.05 8.23
C GLN A 7 11.96 47.19 7.20
N ARG A 8 11.85 47.66 5.96
CA ARG A 8 11.22 46.87 4.85
C ARG A 8 12.01 45.58 4.57
N MET A 9 13.32 45.60 4.66
CA MET A 9 14.16 44.44 4.46
C MET A 9 13.96 43.38 5.58
N LYS A 10 13.87 43.85 6.86
CA LYS A 10 13.56 42.97 7.99
C LYS A 10 12.19 42.32 7.86
N THR A 11 11.15 43.08 7.51
CA THR A 11 9.78 42.56 7.32
C THR A 11 9.74 41.54 6.19
N ARG A 12 10.40 41.78 5.06
CA ARG A 12 10.49 40.84 3.94
C ARG A 12 11.15 39.53 4.34
N ASN A 13 12.24 39.59 5.12
CA ASN A 13 12.96 38.40 5.58
C ASN A 13 12.13 37.58 6.58
N VAL A 14 11.36 38.23 7.45
CA VAL A 14 10.43 37.56 8.36
C VAL A 14 9.32 36.85 7.59
N ILE A 15 8.73 37.50 6.58
CA ILE A 15 7.69 36.89 5.72
C ILE A 15 8.29 35.68 4.98
N LEU A 16 9.47 35.81 4.40
CA LEU A 16 10.13 34.70 3.72
C LEU A 16 10.41 33.52 4.65
N LEU A 17 10.85 33.79 5.88
CA LEU A 17 11.08 32.76 6.89
C LEU A 17 9.76 32.05 7.26
N LEU A 18 8.68 32.77 7.46
CA LEU A 18 7.35 32.20 7.75
C LEU A 18 6.83 31.35 6.60
N LEU A 19 7.02 31.79 5.36
CA LEU A 19 6.66 31.01 4.18
C LEU A 19 7.48 29.71 4.06
N LEU A 20 8.78 29.77 4.37
CA LEU A 20 9.63 28.57 4.39
C LEU A 20 9.19 27.59 5.49
N ILE A 21 8.86 28.09 6.68
CA ILE A 21 8.35 27.24 7.77
C ILE A 21 7.01 26.63 7.39
N ALA A 22 6.10 27.40 6.79
CA ALA A 22 4.81 26.90 6.33
C ALA A 22 4.96 25.85 5.22
N ALA A 23 5.85 26.07 4.26
CA ALA A 23 6.17 25.11 3.21
C ALA A 23 6.78 23.82 3.78
N ALA A 24 7.74 23.94 4.69
CA ALA A 24 8.33 22.81 5.39
C ALA A 24 7.25 22.01 6.16
N TYR A 25 6.35 22.69 6.87
CA TYR A 25 5.26 22.04 7.58
C TYR A 25 4.31 21.32 6.62
N ALA A 26 3.94 21.94 5.50
CA ALA A 26 3.09 21.34 4.48
C ALA A 26 3.69 20.04 3.88
N CYS A 27 5.01 19.94 3.77
CA CYS A 27 5.69 18.72 3.31
C CYS A 27 5.54 17.52 4.26
N PHE A 28 5.18 17.74 5.52
CA PHE A 28 4.95 16.67 6.51
C PHE A 28 3.47 16.29 6.66
N LEU A 29 2.57 17.00 5.99
CA LEU A 29 1.15 16.65 6.01
C LEU A 29 0.88 15.48 5.06
N PRO A 30 0.03 14.53 5.48
CA PRO A 30 -0.40 13.46 4.59
C PRO A 30 -1.31 14.02 3.49
N LEU A 31 -1.26 13.39 2.33
CA LEU A 31 -2.24 13.56 1.27
C LEU A 31 -3.27 12.44 1.36
N PRO A 32 -4.43 12.66 2.01
CA PRO A 32 -5.43 11.62 2.15
C PRO A 32 -6.12 11.36 0.81
N ARG A 33 -6.26 10.08 0.46
CA ARG A 33 -6.98 9.60 -0.73
C ARG A 33 -8.01 8.58 -0.31
N SER A 34 -9.29 8.85 -0.54
CA SER A 34 -10.35 7.87 -0.31
C SER A 34 -10.27 6.78 -1.38
N ILE A 35 -10.27 5.53 -0.92
CA ILE A 35 -10.29 4.34 -1.76
C ILE A 35 -11.57 3.58 -1.43
N HIS A 36 -12.46 3.44 -2.41
CA HIS A 36 -13.72 2.69 -2.32
C HIS A 36 -13.86 1.88 -3.60
N VAL A 37 -13.17 0.76 -3.69
CA VAL A 37 -13.08 -0.02 -4.93
C VAL A 37 -13.25 -1.51 -4.65
N THR A 38 -13.87 -2.19 -5.61
CA THR A 38 -13.87 -3.65 -5.69
C THR A 38 -13.30 -4.04 -7.05
N HIS A 39 -12.24 -4.82 -7.03
CA HIS A 39 -11.58 -5.31 -8.23
C HIS A 39 -11.83 -6.82 -8.40
N SER A 40 -12.04 -7.24 -9.66
CA SER A 40 -11.80 -8.62 -10.05
C SER A 40 -10.32 -8.94 -9.83
N ALA A 41 -10.04 -10.11 -9.33
CA ALA A 41 -8.68 -10.55 -9.05
C ALA A 41 -8.52 -12.03 -9.36
N VAL A 42 -7.30 -12.46 -9.52
CA VAL A 42 -6.96 -13.86 -9.73
C VAL A 42 -6.04 -14.31 -8.60
N ALA A 43 -6.41 -15.42 -7.97
CA ALA A 43 -5.58 -16.14 -7.03
C ALA A 43 -4.76 -17.19 -7.82
N TRP A 44 -3.43 -17.17 -7.68
CA TRP A 44 -2.51 -17.95 -8.49
C TRP A 44 -1.22 -18.32 -7.72
N ARG A 45 -0.46 -19.32 -8.23
CA ARG A 45 0.86 -19.70 -7.74
C ARG A 45 1.84 -19.82 -8.90
N ASN A 46 3.14 -19.70 -8.61
CA ASN A 46 4.18 -19.94 -9.62
C ASN A 46 4.32 -21.43 -9.98
N CYS A 47 4.13 -22.31 -9.01
CA CYS A 47 4.39 -23.75 -9.18
C CYS A 47 3.31 -24.50 -9.96
N ASP A 48 2.18 -23.88 -10.26
CA ASP A 48 1.07 -24.52 -10.98
C ASP A 48 0.36 -23.52 -11.92
N ASP A 49 -0.37 -24.06 -12.89
CA ASP A 49 -1.17 -23.26 -13.84
C ASP A 49 -2.58 -22.94 -13.29
N ALA A 50 -2.89 -23.40 -12.07
CA ALA A 50 -4.20 -23.15 -11.47
C ALA A 50 -4.40 -21.65 -11.21
N ASN A 51 -5.57 -21.18 -11.58
CA ASN A 51 -6.01 -19.84 -11.25
C ASN A 51 -7.44 -19.90 -10.73
N THR A 52 -7.73 -19.12 -9.72
CA THR A 52 -9.09 -19.04 -9.14
C THR A 52 -9.54 -17.60 -9.19
N PRO A 53 -10.61 -17.29 -9.93
CA PRO A 53 -11.22 -15.98 -9.89
C PRO A 53 -11.65 -15.62 -8.47
N THR A 54 -11.35 -14.42 -8.05
CA THR A 54 -11.74 -13.88 -6.76
C THR A 54 -12.05 -12.38 -6.88
N SER A 55 -12.41 -11.74 -5.80
CA SER A 55 -12.56 -10.28 -5.75
C SER A 55 -11.94 -9.72 -4.47
N VAL A 56 -11.40 -8.53 -4.58
CA VAL A 56 -10.85 -7.80 -3.44
C VAL A 56 -11.51 -6.44 -3.36
N THR A 57 -12.04 -6.13 -2.19
CA THR A 57 -12.61 -4.82 -1.87
C THR A 57 -11.66 -4.08 -0.95
N MET A 58 -11.30 -2.87 -1.33
CA MET A 58 -10.56 -1.92 -0.49
C MET A 58 -11.47 -0.73 -0.20
N ASP A 59 -11.73 -0.47 1.08
CA ASP A 59 -12.62 0.58 1.56
C ASP A 59 -11.97 1.33 2.72
N GLY A 60 -11.50 2.55 2.48
CA GLY A 60 -10.79 3.32 3.48
C GLY A 60 -10.08 4.55 2.93
N ILE A 61 -9.06 5.01 3.66
CA ILE A 61 -8.26 6.17 3.31
C ILE A 61 -6.79 5.77 3.26
N TYR A 62 -6.16 6.02 2.11
CA TYR A 62 -4.72 5.94 1.95
C TYR A 62 -4.10 7.30 2.26
N PHE A 63 -3.08 7.32 3.11
CA PHE A 63 -2.34 8.51 3.51
C PHE A 63 -0.94 8.45 2.92
N ASP A 64 -0.74 9.25 1.89
CA ASP A 64 0.53 9.40 1.15
C ASP A 64 1.39 10.49 1.81
N TYR A 65 2.63 10.18 2.15
CA TYR A 65 3.59 11.09 2.77
C TYR A 65 4.83 11.27 1.91
N LEU A 66 5.33 12.48 1.83
CA LEU A 66 6.59 12.76 1.11
C LEU A 66 7.85 12.28 1.84
N PHE A 67 7.82 12.20 3.18
CA PHE A 67 9.01 11.95 4.00
C PHE A 67 8.78 10.98 5.16
N ARG A 68 7.70 10.23 5.11
CA ARG A 68 7.35 9.20 6.09
C ARG A 68 6.80 8.00 5.36
N GLU A 69 6.62 6.93 6.09
CA GLU A 69 5.90 5.75 5.58
C GLU A 69 4.44 6.09 5.35
N ASP A 70 3.93 5.66 4.21
CA ASP A 70 2.52 5.71 3.88
C ASP A 70 1.74 4.74 4.75
N TYR A 71 0.44 4.99 4.90
CA TYR A 71 -0.42 4.00 5.54
C TYR A 71 -1.83 4.00 4.95
N PHE A 72 -2.51 2.88 5.12
CA PHE A 72 -3.91 2.71 4.81
C PHE A 72 -4.70 2.47 6.10
N ASP A 73 -5.82 3.15 6.24
CA ASP A 73 -6.75 3.04 7.36
C ASP A 73 -8.13 2.68 6.81
N GLY A 74 -8.57 1.44 7.01
CA GLY A 74 -9.81 0.94 6.42
C GLY A 74 -9.88 -0.58 6.43
N ALA A 75 -10.66 -1.13 5.50
CA ALA A 75 -10.86 -2.56 5.33
C ALA A 75 -10.32 -3.04 3.98
N ILE A 76 -9.68 -4.19 3.98
CA ILE A 76 -9.29 -4.95 2.78
C ILE A 76 -9.92 -6.33 2.92
N THR A 77 -10.88 -6.66 2.08
CA THR A 77 -11.59 -7.94 2.14
C THR A 77 -11.37 -8.73 0.86
N VAL A 78 -11.12 -10.02 1.01
CA VAL A 78 -10.85 -10.93 -0.11
C VAL A 78 -11.94 -12.00 -0.13
N SER A 79 -12.65 -12.13 -1.25
CA SER A 79 -13.66 -13.16 -1.41
C SER A 79 -13.04 -14.55 -1.30
N GLY A 80 -13.69 -15.44 -0.51
CA GLY A 80 -13.17 -16.77 -0.25
C GLY A 80 -12.21 -16.87 0.95
N PHE A 81 -11.87 -15.74 1.61
CA PHE A 81 -11.02 -15.69 2.80
C PHE A 81 -11.76 -15.03 3.97
N PRO A 82 -12.54 -15.79 4.75
CA PRO A 82 -13.41 -15.25 5.81
C PRO A 82 -12.63 -14.47 6.89
N GLU A 83 -11.36 -14.79 7.12
CA GLU A 83 -10.49 -14.05 8.02
C GLU A 83 -10.32 -12.58 7.65
N THR A 84 -10.46 -12.24 6.37
CA THR A 84 -10.31 -10.85 5.87
C THR A 84 -11.55 -9.99 6.10
N PHE A 85 -12.67 -10.55 6.55
CA PHE A 85 -13.87 -9.80 6.93
C PHE A 85 -13.83 -9.27 8.37
N LYS A 86 -12.75 -9.58 9.09
CA LYS A 86 -12.48 -9.07 10.43
C LYS A 86 -11.88 -7.67 10.35
N PRO A 87 -11.90 -6.90 11.47
CA PRO A 87 -11.28 -5.58 11.51
C PRO A 87 -9.79 -5.66 11.14
N LEU A 88 -9.37 -4.76 10.25
CA LEU A 88 -7.99 -4.61 9.83
C LEU A 88 -7.40 -3.39 10.55
N PRO A 89 -6.41 -3.55 11.43
CA PRO A 89 -5.64 -2.42 11.95
C PRO A 89 -4.97 -1.66 10.82
N ARG A 90 -4.59 -0.41 11.11
CA ARG A 90 -3.84 0.41 10.17
C ARG A 90 -2.68 -0.38 9.55
N VAL A 91 -2.61 -0.37 8.23
CA VAL A 91 -1.53 -0.99 7.45
C VAL A 91 -0.50 0.08 7.10
N THR A 92 0.70 -0.02 7.65
CA THR A 92 1.83 0.86 7.31
C THR A 92 2.63 0.21 6.18
N PHE A 93 3.02 1.02 5.18
CA PHE A 93 3.78 0.56 4.02
C PHE A 93 5.26 0.89 4.19
N HIS A 94 6.07 -0.12 4.35
CA HIS A 94 7.53 0.00 4.36
C HIS A 94 8.07 -0.39 2.98
N ASP A 95 8.77 0.52 2.33
CA ASP A 95 9.24 0.35 0.94
C ASP A 95 8.11 -0.11 -0.02
N GLY A 96 6.89 0.43 0.16
CA GLY A 96 5.75 0.12 -0.68
C GLY A 96 5.00 -1.18 -0.35
N MET A 97 5.45 -1.95 0.64
CA MET A 97 4.80 -3.20 1.07
C MET A 97 4.22 -3.05 2.48
N GLY A 98 2.97 -3.46 2.64
CA GLY A 98 2.27 -3.50 3.93
C GLY A 98 1.99 -4.92 4.39
N MET A 99 1.99 -5.15 5.70
CA MET A 99 1.63 -6.44 6.29
C MET A 99 0.18 -6.45 6.73
N LEU A 100 -0.55 -7.51 6.41
CA LEU A 100 -1.97 -7.68 6.73
C LEU A 100 -2.14 -8.55 7.97
N PHE A 101 -2.56 -7.92 9.07
CA PHE A 101 -2.92 -8.58 10.32
C PHE A 101 -4.37 -8.24 10.64
N TYR A 102 -5.24 -9.22 10.69
CA TYR A 102 -6.63 -9.00 11.07
C TYR A 102 -6.81 -9.18 12.58
N GLN A 103 -7.80 -8.50 13.14
CA GLN A 103 -8.14 -8.66 14.56
C GLN A 103 -9.13 -9.80 14.72
N GLY A 104 -8.76 -10.77 15.55
CA GLY A 104 -9.65 -11.82 16.00
C GLY A 104 -10.59 -11.38 17.12
N GLU A 105 -11.23 -12.36 17.73
CA GLU A 105 -12.06 -12.15 18.91
C GLU A 105 -11.25 -11.50 20.02
N GLN A 106 -11.87 -10.60 20.77
CA GLN A 106 -11.25 -9.83 21.87
C GLN A 106 -10.19 -8.80 21.43
N GLY A 107 -10.09 -8.47 20.13
CA GLY A 107 -9.16 -7.47 19.61
C GLY A 107 -7.69 -7.91 19.54
N LEU A 108 -7.42 -9.21 19.75
CA LEU A 108 -6.08 -9.77 19.58
C LEU A 108 -5.76 -9.88 18.07
N LEU A 109 -4.51 -9.62 17.72
CA LEU A 109 -4.05 -9.85 16.34
C LEU A 109 -4.02 -11.35 16.05
N GLU A 110 -4.61 -11.73 14.93
CA GLU A 110 -4.47 -13.09 14.39
C GLU A 110 -3.09 -13.28 13.73
N PRO A 111 -2.71 -14.53 13.40
CA PRO A 111 -1.55 -14.78 12.56
C PRO A 111 -1.58 -13.93 11.29
N MET A 112 -0.43 -13.54 10.80
CA MET A 112 -0.32 -12.71 9.61
C MET A 112 -1.02 -13.38 8.42
N PHE A 113 -2.02 -12.68 7.86
CA PHE A 113 -2.70 -13.13 6.64
C PHE A 113 -1.77 -13.10 5.44
N GLY A 114 -0.95 -12.05 5.35
CA GLY A 114 -0.04 -11.91 4.24
C GLY A 114 0.55 -10.51 4.14
N TRP A 115 1.07 -10.21 2.95
CA TRP A 115 1.56 -8.89 2.60
C TRP A 115 0.82 -8.35 1.39
N ILE A 116 0.81 -7.03 1.22
CA ILE A 116 0.19 -6.34 0.08
C ILE A 116 1.13 -5.29 -0.49
N ILE A 117 1.18 -5.18 -1.82
CA ILE A 117 1.77 -4.07 -2.56
C ILE A 117 0.65 -3.43 -3.38
N PRO A 118 0.05 -2.33 -2.92
CA PRO A 118 -0.98 -1.62 -3.67
C PRO A 118 -0.36 -0.54 -4.57
N SER A 119 -1.10 -0.10 -5.59
CA SER A 119 -0.88 1.24 -6.14
C SER A 119 -1.44 2.30 -5.19
N PRO A 120 -0.85 3.49 -5.09
CA PRO A 120 -1.33 4.53 -4.18
C PRO A 120 -2.77 5.00 -4.45
N GLU A 121 -3.25 4.83 -5.68
CA GLU A 121 -4.63 5.14 -6.07
C GLU A 121 -5.60 3.99 -5.75
N GLY A 122 -5.13 2.85 -5.27
CA GLY A 122 -5.93 1.65 -5.06
C GLY A 122 -6.42 1.00 -6.37
N SER A 123 -5.90 1.45 -7.52
CA SER A 123 -6.32 0.94 -8.85
C SER A 123 -5.76 -0.44 -9.17
N ALA A 124 -4.75 -0.89 -8.43
CA ALA A 124 -4.12 -2.20 -8.60
C ALA A 124 -3.43 -2.64 -7.31
N PHE A 125 -3.29 -3.94 -7.15
CA PHE A 125 -2.61 -4.54 -5.98
C PHE A 125 -2.11 -5.95 -6.29
N THR A 126 -1.16 -6.41 -5.47
CA THR A 126 -0.82 -7.82 -5.35
C THR A 126 -0.68 -8.17 -3.86
N ILE A 127 -1.25 -9.31 -3.47
CA ILE A 127 -1.24 -9.81 -2.09
C ILE A 127 -0.57 -11.18 -2.11
N GLY A 128 0.45 -11.39 -1.28
CA GLY A 128 1.00 -12.71 -1.01
C GLY A 128 0.38 -13.26 0.27
N VAL A 129 -0.31 -14.39 0.18
CA VAL A 129 -1.03 -15.01 1.30
C VAL A 129 -0.11 -15.96 2.05
N HIS A 130 0.04 -15.76 3.35
CA HIS A 130 0.79 -16.63 4.22
C HIS A 130 -0.01 -17.89 4.57
N ASN A 131 0.67 -19.01 4.63
CA ASN A 131 0.16 -20.25 5.21
C ASN A 131 0.96 -20.57 6.49
N GLU A 132 0.74 -21.74 7.07
CA GLU A 132 1.44 -22.18 8.29
C GLU A 132 2.98 -22.21 8.16
N HIS A 133 3.51 -22.28 6.94
CA HIS A 133 4.96 -22.30 6.64
C HIS A 133 5.48 -20.94 6.15
N GLY A 134 4.66 -19.89 6.18
CA GLY A 134 4.97 -18.60 5.60
C GLY A 134 4.56 -18.49 4.12
N TRP A 135 5.13 -17.54 3.42
CA TRP A 135 4.95 -17.34 1.98
C TRP A 135 6.30 -17.52 1.27
N SER A 136 6.28 -18.14 0.10
CA SER A 136 7.46 -18.21 -0.78
C SER A 136 7.06 -17.79 -2.19
N ALA A 137 8.00 -17.27 -2.96
CA ALA A 137 7.73 -16.87 -4.33
C ALA A 137 7.41 -18.04 -5.26
N ASP A 138 7.95 -19.22 -4.98
CA ASP A 138 7.77 -20.41 -5.81
C ASP A 138 6.40 -21.09 -5.60
N THR A 139 5.98 -21.22 -4.34
CA THR A 139 4.79 -22.01 -3.96
C THR A 139 3.71 -21.20 -3.26
N GLY A 140 4.00 -19.95 -2.90
CA GLY A 140 3.09 -19.08 -2.20
C GLY A 140 1.86 -18.74 -3.05
N LEU A 141 0.70 -18.62 -2.39
CA LEU A 141 -0.50 -18.12 -3.03
C LEU A 141 -0.41 -16.62 -3.19
N ASN A 142 -0.66 -16.14 -4.39
CA ASN A 142 -0.74 -14.72 -4.72
C ASN A 142 -2.16 -14.37 -5.17
N ILE A 143 -2.62 -13.17 -4.84
CA ILE A 143 -3.89 -12.62 -5.29
C ILE A 143 -3.60 -11.26 -5.92
N THR A 144 -3.85 -11.13 -7.21
CA THR A 144 -3.49 -9.93 -7.96
C THR A 144 -4.69 -9.41 -8.73
N GLY A 145 -4.90 -8.12 -8.68
CA GLY A 145 -6.00 -7.45 -9.37
C GLY A 145 -5.73 -5.95 -9.64
N PRO A 146 -6.45 -5.41 -10.67
CA PRO A 146 -7.44 -6.09 -11.52
C PRO A 146 -6.80 -7.05 -12.53
N ALA A 147 -7.34 -8.26 -12.65
CA ALA A 147 -6.91 -9.24 -13.62
C ALA A 147 -8.05 -10.24 -13.89
N ASP A 148 -8.16 -10.72 -15.13
CA ASP A 148 -9.18 -11.69 -15.55
C ASP A 148 -8.58 -13.10 -15.73
N ASN A 149 -7.25 -13.21 -15.79
CA ASN A 149 -6.53 -14.47 -15.96
C ASN A 149 -5.16 -14.42 -15.29
N ARG A 150 -4.52 -15.61 -15.18
CA ARG A 150 -3.20 -15.75 -14.54
C ARG A 150 -2.12 -14.90 -15.23
N TYR A 151 -2.10 -14.87 -16.56
CA TYR A 151 -1.08 -14.12 -17.29
C TYR A 151 -1.11 -12.61 -16.95
N GLU A 152 -2.30 -12.02 -16.96
CA GLU A 152 -2.47 -10.61 -16.56
C GLU A 152 -2.09 -10.38 -15.10
N ALA A 153 -2.48 -11.29 -14.21
CA ALA A 153 -2.16 -11.23 -12.78
C ALA A 153 -0.64 -11.24 -12.55
N VAL A 154 0.10 -12.16 -13.20
CA VAL A 154 1.56 -12.26 -13.12
C VAL A 154 2.24 -10.99 -13.64
N GLN A 155 1.82 -10.50 -14.81
CA GLN A 155 2.37 -9.27 -15.39
C GLN A 155 2.15 -8.07 -14.47
N LEU A 156 0.95 -7.96 -13.90
CA LEU A 156 0.61 -6.88 -12.98
C LEU A 156 1.39 -6.98 -11.67
N ALA A 157 1.52 -8.18 -11.09
CA ALA A 157 2.31 -8.41 -9.89
C ALA A 157 3.77 -8.01 -10.09
N ASN A 158 4.41 -8.44 -11.18
CA ASN A 158 5.78 -8.06 -11.52
C ASN A 158 5.93 -6.54 -11.67
N LYS A 159 4.97 -5.89 -12.35
CA LYS A 159 4.98 -4.43 -12.52
C LYS A 159 4.85 -3.69 -11.19
N LEU A 160 3.97 -4.14 -10.30
CA LEU A 160 3.79 -3.53 -8.98
C LEU A 160 5.03 -3.70 -8.11
N CYS A 161 5.58 -4.92 -8.04
CA CYS A 161 6.81 -5.19 -7.31
C CYS A 161 7.97 -4.33 -7.84
N GLN A 162 8.16 -4.28 -9.15
CA GLN A 162 9.24 -3.48 -9.76
C GLN A 162 9.10 -1.99 -9.44
N ARG A 163 7.89 -1.46 -9.43
CA ARG A 163 7.64 -0.03 -9.26
C ARG A 163 7.67 0.41 -7.80
N TYR A 164 7.06 -0.36 -6.91
CA TYR A 164 6.81 0.06 -5.53
C TYR A 164 7.65 -0.70 -4.49
N HIS A 165 8.22 -1.83 -4.88
CA HIS A 165 9.12 -2.60 -4.01
C HIS A 165 10.28 -3.22 -4.79
N PRO A 166 11.16 -2.40 -5.40
CA PRO A 166 12.21 -2.87 -6.31
C PRO A 166 13.22 -3.81 -5.63
N SER A 167 13.44 -3.68 -4.32
CA SER A 167 14.31 -4.58 -3.56
C SER A 167 13.79 -6.02 -3.49
N PHE A 168 12.48 -6.21 -3.61
CA PHE A 168 11.84 -7.52 -3.61
C PHE A 168 12.18 -8.33 -4.87
N LEU A 169 12.22 -7.67 -6.04
CA LEU A 169 12.53 -8.31 -7.32
C LEU A 169 14.04 -8.50 -7.60
N GLY A 170 14.93 -8.04 -6.73
CA GLY A 170 16.36 -8.34 -6.88
C GLY A 170 16.68 -9.85 -6.88
N THR A 171 15.70 -10.69 -6.53
CA THR A 171 15.79 -12.16 -6.46
C THR A 171 14.62 -12.91 -7.08
N TRP A 172 13.52 -12.24 -7.48
CA TRP A 172 12.27 -12.93 -7.80
C TRP A 172 11.57 -12.28 -9.01
N THR A 173 11.37 -13.04 -10.07
CA THR A 173 10.39 -12.77 -11.13
C THR A 173 9.33 -13.85 -11.07
N PHE A 174 8.07 -13.47 -11.04
CA PHE A 174 6.99 -14.44 -11.20
C PHE A 174 6.89 -14.87 -12.66
N GLU A 175 6.65 -16.16 -12.90
CA GLU A 175 6.51 -16.78 -14.23
C GLU A 175 5.09 -17.27 -14.49
#